data_d354437549e7e0ba26b283a056027105
#
_entry.id   d354437549e7e0ba26b283a056027105
#
_cell.length_a   1.000
_cell.length_b   1.000
_cell.length_c   1.000
_cell.angle_alpha   90.00
_cell.angle_beta   90.00
_cell.angle_gamma   90.00
#
_symmetry.space_group_name_H-M   'P 1'
#
loop_
_entity.id
_entity.type
_entity.pdbx_description
1 polymer ?
#
loop_
_entity_poly.entity_id
_entity_poly.type
_entity_poly.pdbx_seq_one_letter_code
_entity_poly.pdbx_strand_id
1 'polypeptide(L)'
;MSVLSITRPLPIIFEAILSPVLLVIISTAMIYYWIIKPFESERTTAMVQVNYLAHTDPLTQLANRRLVVTQLEKLISESIRYADYSAVLLLDLDGFKKVNDQYGHDAGDAVLVELAKRLSILVRSEDMVGRIGGDEFIVLISRMGTSEQRAYDKAQQTAKKLIELIGAPFVYQDNTLSVGVSIGVRLLGQELLNTEIAIRDADRSMFQAKKSGGNQAVIFEQEKNAQLF
;
A
#
# COMPACT_ATOMS: atom_id res chain seq x y z
N MET A 1 73.12 24.09 -28.38
CA MET A 1 73.18 23.36 -27.11
C MET A 1 72.02 22.42 -27.08
N SER A 2 72.29 21.11 -27.34
CA SER A 2 71.31 20.04 -27.46
C SER A 2 71.05 19.48 -26.08
N VAL A 3 69.81 19.58 -25.61
CA VAL A 3 69.40 18.90 -24.38
C VAL A 3 69.00 17.48 -24.78
N LEU A 4 69.92 16.55 -24.69
CA LEU A 4 69.62 15.12 -24.75
C LEU A 4 68.98 14.74 -23.43
N SER A 5 67.62 14.50 -23.43
CA SER A 5 66.95 13.88 -22.32
C SER A 5 67.31 12.40 -22.28
N ILE A 6 68.20 12.05 -21.34
CA ILE A 6 68.51 10.65 -21.03
C ILE A 6 67.35 10.03 -20.30
N THR A 7 66.38 9.46 -21.06
CA THR A 7 65.41 8.53 -20.48
C THR A 7 66.15 7.20 -20.26
N ARG A 8 66.50 6.90 -19.01
CA ARG A 8 67.03 5.58 -18.64
C ARG A 8 65.91 4.55 -18.91
N PRO A 9 66.18 3.50 -19.69
CA PRO A 9 65.19 2.45 -19.84
C PRO A 9 64.93 1.81 -18.49
N LEU A 10 63.61 1.62 -18.16
CA LEU A 10 63.21 0.92 -16.96
C LEU A 10 63.83 -0.51 -17.01
N PRO A 11 64.21 -1.07 -15.85
CA PRO A 11 64.75 -2.45 -15.83
C PRO A 11 63.77 -3.40 -16.54
N ILE A 12 64.27 -4.26 -17.41
CA ILE A 12 63.47 -5.23 -18.22
C ILE A 12 62.47 -6.02 -17.35
N ILE A 13 62.86 -6.33 -16.10
CA ILE A 13 62.00 -6.99 -15.10
C ILE A 13 60.79 -6.12 -14.74
N PHE A 14 60.91 -4.79 -14.70
CA PHE A 14 59.84 -3.88 -14.36
C PHE A 14 58.82 -3.78 -15.51
N GLU A 15 59.25 -3.75 -16.75
CA GLU A 15 58.36 -3.79 -17.92
C GLU A 15 57.65 -5.13 -18.04
N ALA A 16 58.36 -6.24 -17.76
CA ALA A 16 57.77 -7.59 -17.81
C ALA A 16 56.66 -7.83 -16.76
N ILE A 17 56.66 -7.10 -15.63
CA ILE A 17 55.64 -7.21 -14.59
C ILE A 17 54.56 -6.13 -14.77
N LEU A 18 54.90 -4.91 -15.13
CA LEU A 18 53.99 -3.78 -15.25
C LEU A 18 52.96 -3.98 -16.35
N SER A 19 53.39 -4.52 -17.51
CA SER A 19 52.53 -4.73 -18.66
C SER A 19 51.35 -5.72 -18.36
N PRO A 20 51.58 -6.93 -17.84
CA PRO A 20 50.52 -7.84 -17.51
C PRO A 20 49.64 -7.35 -16.36
N VAL A 21 50.17 -6.65 -15.35
CA VAL A 21 49.40 -6.07 -14.26
C VAL A 21 48.45 -4.99 -14.79
N LEU A 22 48.93 -4.11 -15.66
CA LEU A 22 48.12 -3.07 -16.28
C LEU A 22 46.99 -3.69 -17.14
N LEU A 23 47.32 -4.75 -17.86
CA LEU A 23 46.34 -5.47 -18.70
C LEU A 23 45.24 -6.13 -17.86
N VAL A 24 45.59 -6.71 -16.71
CA VAL A 24 44.61 -7.27 -15.77
C VAL A 24 43.70 -6.17 -15.19
N ILE A 25 44.28 -5.02 -14.81
CA ILE A 25 43.49 -3.90 -14.26
C ILE A 25 42.50 -3.37 -15.31
N ILE A 26 42.97 -3.16 -16.54
CA ILE A 26 42.12 -2.66 -17.65
C ILE A 26 41.04 -3.67 -18.00
N SER A 27 41.39 -4.96 -18.14
CA SER A 27 40.41 -6.00 -18.46
C SER A 27 39.38 -6.19 -17.35
N THR A 28 39.80 -6.13 -16.10
CA THR A 28 38.86 -6.20 -14.94
C THR A 28 37.92 -5.01 -14.91
N ALA A 29 38.43 -3.80 -15.13
CA ALA A 29 37.60 -2.61 -15.24
C ALA A 29 36.63 -2.69 -16.41
N MET A 30 37.08 -3.18 -17.56
CA MET A 30 36.24 -3.37 -18.75
C MET A 30 35.13 -4.38 -18.50
N ILE A 31 35.44 -5.55 -17.91
CA ILE A 31 34.47 -6.59 -17.55
C ILE A 31 33.47 -6.02 -16.54
N TYR A 32 33.94 -5.29 -15.52
CA TYR A 32 33.05 -4.69 -14.53
C TYR A 32 32.06 -3.71 -15.15
N TYR A 33 32.53 -2.74 -15.94
CA TYR A 33 31.68 -1.69 -16.51
C TYR A 33 30.78 -2.17 -17.66
N TRP A 34 31.23 -3.13 -18.47
CA TRP A 34 30.51 -3.58 -19.67
C TRP A 34 29.65 -4.84 -19.43
N ILE A 35 29.98 -5.65 -18.44
CA ILE A 35 29.26 -6.90 -18.18
C ILE A 35 28.56 -6.87 -16.82
N ILE A 36 29.30 -6.63 -15.73
CA ILE A 36 28.77 -6.78 -14.37
C ILE A 36 27.77 -5.67 -14.05
N LYS A 37 28.14 -4.42 -14.27
CA LYS A 37 27.30 -3.27 -13.93
C LYS A 37 25.96 -3.21 -14.64
N PRO A 38 25.83 -3.45 -15.95
CA PRO A 38 24.55 -3.55 -16.63
C PRO A 38 23.69 -4.70 -16.09
N PHE A 39 24.30 -5.87 -15.85
CA PHE A 39 23.62 -7.04 -15.34
C PHE A 39 23.05 -6.82 -13.92
N GLU A 40 23.79 -6.15 -13.05
CA GLU A 40 23.29 -5.76 -11.72
C GLU A 40 22.13 -4.75 -11.81
N SER A 41 22.20 -3.80 -12.73
CA SER A 41 21.11 -2.81 -12.91
C SER A 41 19.82 -3.44 -13.44
N GLU A 42 19.92 -4.34 -14.40
CA GLU A 42 18.77 -5.10 -14.92
C GLU A 42 18.14 -5.98 -13.85
N ARG A 43 18.96 -6.68 -13.07
CA ARG A 43 18.50 -7.54 -11.98
C ARG A 43 17.79 -6.73 -10.89
N THR A 44 18.34 -5.58 -10.53
CA THR A 44 17.73 -4.70 -9.53
C THR A 44 16.40 -4.14 -10.02
N THR A 45 16.32 -3.71 -11.27
CA THR A 45 15.09 -3.21 -11.90
C THR A 45 14.02 -4.30 -11.97
N ALA A 46 14.39 -5.51 -12.41
CA ALA A 46 13.50 -6.65 -12.44
C ALA A 46 12.98 -7.02 -11.04
N MET A 47 13.84 -7.01 -10.02
CA MET A 47 13.44 -7.28 -8.64
C MET A 47 12.47 -6.22 -8.09
N VAL A 48 12.71 -4.95 -8.35
CA VAL A 48 11.82 -3.84 -7.97
C VAL A 48 10.46 -4.00 -8.66
N GLN A 49 10.46 -4.35 -9.95
CA GLN A 49 9.23 -4.55 -10.70
C GLN A 49 8.44 -5.78 -10.23
N VAL A 50 9.11 -6.90 -9.95
CA VAL A 50 8.47 -8.09 -9.36
C VAL A 50 7.90 -7.77 -7.99
N ASN A 51 8.63 -7.06 -7.14
CA ASN A 51 8.17 -6.65 -5.82
C ASN A 51 6.97 -5.68 -5.89
N TYR A 52 7.01 -4.74 -6.81
CA TYR A 52 5.92 -3.82 -7.09
C TYR A 52 4.64 -4.57 -7.50
N LEU A 53 4.72 -5.45 -8.51
CA LEU A 53 3.59 -6.28 -8.97
C LEU A 53 3.08 -7.24 -7.90
N ALA A 54 3.95 -7.68 -6.99
CA ALA A 54 3.58 -8.56 -5.89
C ALA A 54 2.80 -7.85 -4.77
N HIS A 55 2.87 -6.50 -4.66
CA HIS A 55 2.36 -5.74 -3.52
C HIS A 55 1.36 -4.64 -3.87
N THR A 56 1.19 -4.30 -5.16
CA THR A 56 0.27 -3.25 -5.59
C THR A 56 -0.85 -3.78 -6.48
N ASP A 57 -2.00 -3.12 -6.45
CA ASP A 57 -3.09 -3.33 -7.39
C ASP A 57 -2.77 -2.60 -8.71
N PRO A 58 -2.78 -3.25 -9.87
CA PRO A 58 -2.31 -2.66 -11.12
C PRO A 58 -3.21 -1.51 -11.62
N LEU A 59 -4.50 -1.49 -11.29
CA LEU A 59 -5.43 -0.46 -11.71
C LEU A 59 -5.29 0.80 -10.85
N THR A 60 -5.35 0.64 -9.54
CA THR A 60 -5.44 1.75 -8.60
C THR A 60 -4.09 2.18 -8.03
N GLN A 61 -3.05 1.38 -8.20
CA GLN A 61 -1.70 1.58 -7.63
C GLN A 61 -1.67 1.58 -6.09
N LEU A 62 -2.75 1.20 -5.44
CA LEU A 62 -2.82 1.01 -4.00
C LEU A 62 -2.19 -0.33 -3.58
N ALA A 63 -2.00 -0.51 -2.27
CA ALA A 63 -1.62 -1.81 -1.73
C ALA A 63 -2.64 -2.88 -2.15
N ASN A 64 -2.14 -4.03 -2.61
CA ASN A 64 -3.00 -5.16 -2.90
C ASN A 64 -3.33 -5.95 -1.61
N ARG A 65 -4.24 -6.93 -1.72
CA ARG A 65 -4.67 -7.78 -0.60
C ARG A 65 -3.48 -8.36 0.19
N ARG A 66 -2.44 -8.81 -0.51
CA ARG A 66 -1.28 -9.45 0.13
C ARG A 66 -0.52 -8.48 1.04
N LEU A 67 -0.23 -7.29 0.56
CA LEU A 67 0.46 -6.27 1.33
C LEU A 67 -0.40 -5.80 2.51
N VAL A 68 -1.70 -5.60 2.29
CA VAL A 68 -2.66 -5.22 3.34
C VAL A 68 -2.66 -6.23 4.49
N VAL A 69 -2.75 -7.53 4.21
CA VAL A 69 -2.77 -8.58 5.25
C VAL A 69 -1.48 -8.54 6.07
N THR A 70 -0.32 -8.42 5.42
CA THR A 70 0.97 -8.30 6.09
C THR A 70 1.04 -7.07 7.00
N GLN A 71 0.54 -5.93 6.55
CA GLN A 71 0.55 -4.71 7.36
C GLN A 71 -0.49 -4.73 8.48
N LEU A 72 -1.65 -5.35 8.27
CA LEU A 72 -2.65 -5.54 9.32
C LEU A 72 -2.11 -6.44 10.45
N GLU A 73 -1.39 -7.50 10.13
CA GLU A 73 -0.73 -8.36 11.12
C GLU A 73 0.27 -7.58 11.99
N LYS A 74 1.08 -6.75 11.34
CA LYS A 74 2.00 -5.85 12.02
C LYS A 74 1.24 -4.84 12.90
N LEU A 75 0.19 -4.22 12.38
CA LEU A 75 -0.61 -3.22 13.08
C LEU A 75 -1.26 -3.80 14.34
N ILE A 76 -1.82 -5.02 14.28
CA ILE A 76 -2.37 -5.73 15.44
C ILE A 76 -1.27 -5.94 16.50
N SER A 77 -0.10 -6.43 16.08
CA SER A 77 1.03 -6.68 16.99
C SER A 77 1.52 -5.39 17.66
N GLU A 78 1.59 -4.29 16.91
CA GLU A 78 1.97 -2.96 17.43
C GLU A 78 0.92 -2.41 18.39
N SER A 79 -0.37 -2.56 18.12
CA SER A 79 -1.45 -2.12 19.01
C SER A 79 -1.38 -2.80 20.38
N ILE A 80 -1.09 -4.09 20.41
CA ILE A 80 -0.89 -4.85 21.66
C ILE A 80 0.39 -4.37 22.36
N ARG A 81 1.49 -4.26 21.63
CA ARG A 81 2.81 -3.94 22.20
C ARG A 81 2.86 -2.56 22.83
N TYR A 82 2.25 -1.57 22.21
CA TYR A 82 2.31 -0.17 22.63
C TYR A 82 1.08 0.27 23.41
N ALA A 83 0.13 -0.65 23.64
CA ALA A 83 -1.15 -0.36 24.27
C ALA A 83 -1.88 0.83 23.62
N ASP A 84 -1.79 0.93 22.29
CA ASP A 84 -2.39 1.99 21.48
C ASP A 84 -3.46 1.38 20.57
N TYR A 85 -4.56 2.09 20.37
CA TYR A 85 -5.61 1.65 19.47
C TYR A 85 -5.26 1.97 18.02
N SER A 86 -5.68 1.08 17.14
CA SER A 86 -5.66 1.22 15.68
C SER A 86 -7.02 0.78 15.14
N ALA A 87 -7.25 0.91 13.84
CA ALA A 87 -8.49 0.44 13.24
C ALA A 87 -8.27 -0.14 11.84
N VAL A 88 -9.08 -1.12 11.50
CA VAL A 88 -9.28 -1.57 10.12
C VAL A 88 -10.69 -1.15 9.68
N LEU A 89 -10.77 -0.50 8.52
CA LEU A 89 -12.00 -0.10 7.86
C LEU A 89 -12.10 -0.87 6.56
N LEU A 90 -13.18 -1.61 6.38
CA LEU A 90 -13.50 -2.28 5.13
C LEU A 90 -14.58 -1.48 4.41
N LEU A 91 -14.36 -1.17 3.14
CA LEU A 91 -15.19 -0.30 2.33
C LEU A 91 -15.68 -1.06 1.10
N ASP A 92 -16.96 -0.91 0.76
CA ASP A 92 -17.54 -1.47 -0.46
C ASP A 92 -18.43 -0.40 -1.13
N LEU A 93 -18.28 -0.25 -2.45
CA LEU A 93 -18.94 0.81 -3.21
C LEU A 93 -20.42 0.48 -3.49
N ASP A 94 -21.30 1.29 -2.94
CA ASP A 94 -22.72 1.16 -3.18
C ASP A 94 -23.08 1.64 -4.60
N GLY A 95 -23.70 0.76 -5.37
CA GLY A 95 -24.13 1.08 -6.73
C GLY A 95 -23.05 1.00 -7.81
N PHE A 96 -21.84 0.52 -7.51
CA PHE A 96 -20.76 0.36 -8.49
C PHE A 96 -21.17 -0.47 -9.71
N LYS A 97 -21.89 -1.57 -9.50
CA LYS A 97 -22.43 -2.38 -10.61
C LYS A 97 -23.32 -1.56 -11.55
N LYS A 98 -24.15 -0.64 -11.02
CA LYS A 98 -24.99 0.22 -11.86
C LYS A 98 -24.17 1.14 -12.75
N VAL A 99 -23.02 1.64 -12.27
CA VAL A 99 -22.11 2.43 -13.09
C VAL A 99 -21.56 1.60 -14.24
N ASN A 100 -21.09 0.38 -13.97
CA ASN A 100 -20.62 -0.53 -15.01
C ASN A 100 -21.73 -0.87 -16.04
N ASP A 101 -22.92 -1.17 -15.57
CA ASP A 101 -24.03 -1.58 -16.43
C ASP A 101 -24.53 -0.40 -17.30
N GLN A 102 -24.44 0.84 -16.81
CA GLN A 102 -24.94 2.03 -17.50
C GLN A 102 -23.89 2.71 -18.37
N TYR A 103 -22.63 2.77 -17.93
CA TYR A 103 -21.56 3.57 -18.57
C TYR A 103 -20.38 2.72 -19.06
N GLY A 104 -20.43 1.40 -18.87
CA GLY A 104 -19.38 0.47 -19.26
C GLY A 104 -18.27 0.31 -18.22
N HIS A 105 -17.44 -0.72 -18.41
CA HIS A 105 -16.36 -1.06 -17.48
C HIS A 105 -15.26 0.02 -17.39
N ASP A 106 -14.99 0.75 -18.47
CA ASP A 106 -14.01 1.84 -18.45
C ASP A 106 -14.44 2.97 -17.48
N ALA A 107 -15.76 3.25 -17.39
CA ALA A 107 -16.29 4.19 -16.40
C ALA A 107 -16.16 3.65 -14.96
N GLY A 108 -16.38 2.36 -14.77
CA GLY A 108 -16.13 1.71 -13.49
C GLY A 108 -14.66 1.78 -13.08
N ASP A 109 -13.74 1.51 -14.00
CA ASP A 109 -12.30 1.64 -13.74
C ASP A 109 -11.93 3.09 -13.38
N ALA A 110 -12.52 4.08 -14.04
CA ALA A 110 -12.32 5.49 -13.72
C ALA A 110 -12.83 5.81 -12.29
N VAL A 111 -13.98 5.26 -11.87
CA VAL A 111 -14.47 5.38 -10.47
C VAL A 111 -13.44 4.82 -9.49
N LEU A 112 -12.93 3.61 -9.72
CA LEU A 112 -11.97 2.96 -8.84
C LEU A 112 -10.65 3.76 -8.73
N VAL A 113 -10.15 4.29 -9.85
CA VAL A 113 -8.93 5.12 -9.89
C VAL A 113 -9.16 6.46 -9.17
N GLU A 114 -10.30 7.11 -9.40
CA GLU A 114 -10.62 8.37 -8.73
C GLU A 114 -10.75 8.17 -7.22
N LEU A 115 -11.39 7.08 -6.81
CA LEU A 115 -11.53 6.72 -5.40
C LEU A 115 -10.17 6.46 -4.74
N ALA A 116 -9.29 5.73 -5.41
CA ALA A 116 -7.95 5.47 -4.93
C ALA A 116 -7.18 6.77 -4.66
N LYS A 117 -7.29 7.76 -5.55
CA LYS A 117 -6.69 9.08 -5.37
C LYS A 117 -7.26 9.80 -4.15
N ARG A 118 -8.59 9.82 -4.00
CA ARG A 118 -9.27 10.46 -2.88
C ARG A 118 -8.87 9.84 -1.55
N LEU A 119 -8.86 8.52 -1.47
CA LEU A 119 -8.45 7.79 -0.27
C LEU A 119 -7.00 8.09 0.11
N SER A 120 -6.09 8.12 -0.88
CA SER A 120 -4.67 8.41 -0.64
C SER A 120 -4.40 9.82 -0.12
N ILE A 121 -5.27 10.79 -0.43
CA ILE A 121 -5.14 12.18 0.08
C ILE A 121 -5.61 12.29 1.53
N LEU A 122 -6.58 11.48 1.93
CA LEU A 122 -7.19 11.57 3.26
C LEU A 122 -6.32 10.92 4.34
N VAL A 123 -5.64 9.83 4.01
CA VAL A 123 -4.85 9.05 4.98
C VAL A 123 -3.47 9.68 5.20
N ARG A 124 -2.92 9.45 6.38
CA ARG A 124 -1.58 9.92 6.75
C ARG A 124 -0.52 8.97 6.19
N SER A 125 0.74 9.36 6.26
CA SER A 125 1.88 8.55 5.82
C SER A 125 2.04 7.24 6.62
N GLU A 126 1.60 7.23 7.87
CA GLU A 126 1.61 6.04 8.74
C GLU A 126 0.40 5.12 8.54
N ASP A 127 -0.64 5.59 7.87
CA ASP A 127 -1.84 4.82 7.55
C ASP A 127 -1.66 4.12 6.20
N MET A 128 -2.52 3.15 5.89
CA MET A 128 -2.46 2.43 4.63
C MET A 128 -3.83 2.36 3.98
N VAL A 129 -3.84 2.50 2.66
CA VAL A 129 -4.99 2.21 1.80
C VAL A 129 -4.64 1.05 0.89
N GLY A 130 -5.56 0.12 0.74
CA GLY A 130 -5.43 -1.00 -0.19
C GLY A 130 -6.74 -1.29 -0.92
N ARG A 131 -6.61 -1.99 -2.06
CA ARG A 131 -7.73 -2.60 -2.77
C ARG A 131 -7.62 -4.12 -2.66
N ILE A 132 -8.66 -4.76 -2.15
CA ILE A 132 -8.63 -6.20 -1.87
C ILE A 132 -9.36 -7.04 -2.93
N GLY A 133 -10.14 -6.42 -3.78
CA GLY A 133 -10.79 -7.05 -4.94
C GLY A 133 -12.00 -6.24 -5.42
N GLY A 134 -12.35 -6.35 -6.69
CA GLY A 134 -13.56 -5.72 -7.23
C GLY A 134 -13.70 -4.24 -6.86
N ASP A 135 -14.77 -3.94 -6.13
CA ASP A 135 -15.15 -2.64 -5.59
C ASP A 135 -14.85 -2.50 -4.07
N GLU A 136 -14.05 -3.43 -3.52
CA GLU A 136 -13.70 -3.46 -2.10
C GLU A 136 -12.34 -2.80 -1.83
N PHE A 137 -12.32 -1.85 -0.90
CA PHE A 137 -11.13 -1.18 -0.39
C PHE A 137 -10.98 -1.42 1.10
N ILE A 138 -9.77 -1.21 1.58
CA ILE A 138 -9.44 -1.32 3.00
C ILE A 138 -8.57 -0.14 3.42
N VAL A 139 -8.84 0.39 4.60
CA VAL A 139 -8.02 1.45 5.22
C VAL A 139 -7.55 0.96 6.57
N LEU A 140 -6.25 1.01 6.80
CA LEU A 140 -5.62 0.72 8.07
C LEU A 140 -5.21 2.04 8.72
N ILE A 141 -5.71 2.32 9.91
CA ILE A 141 -5.41 3.54 10.65
C ILE A 141 -4.62 3.17 11.90
N SER A 142 -3.46 3.77 12.04
CA SER A 142 -2.55 3.54 13.16
C SER A 142 -2.66 4.66 14.20
N ARG A 143 -2.20 4.37 15.43
CA ARG A 143 -1.97 5.38 16.49
C ARG A 143 -3.18 6.25 16.79
N MET A 144 -4.29 5.62 17.11
CA MET A 144 -5.54 6.33 17.47
C MET A 144 -5.56 6.81 18.93
N GLY A 145 -4.57 6.41 19.73
CA GLY A 145 -4.42 6.76 21.15
C GLY A 145 -4.76 5.60 22.07
N THR A 146 -4.49 5.77 23.35
CA THR A 146 -4.59 4.71 24.37
C THR A 146 -6.00 4.55 24.97
N SER A 147 -6.95 5.43 24.61
CA SER A 147 -8.33 5.37 25.08
C SER A 147 -9.24 4.80 24.02
N GLU A 148 -9.97 3.74 24.35
CA GLU A 148 -10.94 3.10 23.47
C GLU A 148 -12.01 4.08 22.97
N GLN A 149 -12.57 4.89 23.88
CA GLN A 149 -13.57 5.88 23.52
C GLN A 149 -13.04 6.92 22.52
N ARG A 150 -11.81 7.40 22.72
CA ARG A 150 -11.19 8.34 21.77
C ARG A 150 -10.90 7.68 20.42
N ALA A 151 -10.50 6.43 20.42
CA ALA A 151 -10.29 5.67 19.20
C ALA A 151 -11.61 5.46 18.44
N TYR A 152 -12.69 5.14 19.16
CA TYR A 152 -14.04 5.04 18.61
C TYR A 152 -14.48 6.35 17.95
N ASP A 153 -14.37 7.48 18.67
CA ASP A 153 -14.76 8.79 18.15
C ASP A 153 -13.95 9.17 16.90
N LYS A 154 -12.64 8.90 16.91
CA LYS A 154 -11.77 9.12 15.73
C LYS A 154 -12.16 8.22 14.55
N ALA A 155 -12.43 6.94 14.80
CA ALA A 155 -12.85 6.01 13.77
C ALA A 155 -14.16 6.45 13.11
N GLN A 156 -15.13 6.88 13.93
CA GLN A 156 -16.41 7.39 13.45
C GLN A 156 -16.22 8.67 12.61
N GLN A 157 -15.41 9.62 13.08
CA GLN A 157 -15.11 10.84 12.34
C GLN A 157 -14.39 10.54 11.00
N THR A 158 -13.46 9.59 11.01
CA THR A 158 -12.74 9.19 9.79
C THR A 158 -13.68 8.50 8.80
N ALA A 159 -14.51 7.58 9.26
CA ALA A 159 -15.51 6.94 8.42
C ALA A 159 -16.49 7.95 7.80
N LYS A 160 -16.95 8.94 8.57
CA LYS A 160 -17.80 10.03 8.05
C LYS A 160 -17.09 10.82 6.95
N LYS A 161 -15.85 11.22 7.16
CA LYS A 161 -15.05 11.93 6.12
C LYS A 161 -14.86 11.08 4.86
N LEU A 162 -14.64 9.77 5.02
CA LEU A 162 -14.53 8.85 3.89
C LEU A 162 -15.83 8.80 3.08
N ILE A 163 -17.00 8.71 3.74
CA ILE A 163 -18.29 8.70 3.07
C ILE A 163 -18.50 10.00 2.28
N GLU A 164 -18.25 11.15 2.89
CA GLU A 164 -18.40 12.46 2.25
C GLU A 164 -17.46 12.60 1.03
N LEU A 165 -16.20 12.18 1.17
CA LEU A 165 -15.18 12.26 0.13
C LEU A 165 -15.48 11.34 -1.06
N ILE A 166 -15.91 10.11 -0.77
CA ILE A 166 -16.23 9.09 -1.78
C ILE A 166 -17.50 9.47 -2.52
N GLY A 167 -18.53 9.94 -1.79
CA GLY A 167 -19.79 10.36 -2.36
C GLY A 167 -19.73 11.64 -3.20
N ALA A 168 -18.63 12.39 -3.15
CA ALA A 168 -18.48 13.60 -3.96
C ALA A 168 -18.48 13.25 -5.46
N PRO A 169 -19.34 13.89 -6.28
CA PRO A 169 -19.40 13.63 -7.70
C PRO A 169 -18.06 13.96 -8.41
N PHE A 170 -17.79 13.28 -9.52
CA PHE A 170 -16.68 13.65 -10.42
C PHE A 170 -17.12 13.47 -11.88
N VAL A 171 -16.43 14.16 -12.77
CA VAL A 171 -16.73 14.14 -14.21
C VAL A 171 -15.85 13.08 -14.88
N TYR A 172 -16.51 12.17 -15.60
CA TYR A 172 -15.85 11.21 -16.47
C TYR A 172 -16.45 11.37 -17.88
N GLN A 173 -15.64 11.79 -18.85
CA GLN A 173 -16.11 12.24 -20.15
C GLN A 173 -17.20 13.32 -19.98
N ASP A 174 -18.37 13.14 -20.57
CA ASP A 174 -19.50 14.08 -20.47
C ASP A 174 -20.51 13.71 -19.36
N ASN A 175 -20.16 12.72 -18.49
CA ASN A 175 -21.05 12.22 -17.46
C ASN A 175 -20.57 12.60 -16.06
N THR A 176 -21.49 12.99 -15.19
CA THR A 176 -21.22 13.16 -13.77
C THR A 176 -21.52 11.86 -13.04
N LEU A 177 -20.50 11.24 -12.50
CA LEU A 177 -20.59 9.97 -11.75
C LEU A 177 -20.51 10.21 -10.25
N SER A 178 -21.25 9.44 -9.49
CA SER A 178 -21.13 9.36 -8.02
C SER A 178 -21.49 7.97 -7.55
N VAL A 179 -20.87 7.52 -6.48
CA VAL A 179 -21.13 6.24 -5.83
C VAL A 179 -21.23 6.46 -4.32
N GLY A 180 -22.05 5.68 -3.63
CA GLY A 180 -22.01 5.60 -2.18
C GLY A 180 -20.92 4.65 -1.69
N VAL A 181 -20.79 4.55 -0.37
CA VAL A 181 -19.88 3.57 0.25
C VAL A 181 -20.47 3.06 1.56
N SER A 182 -20.45 1.74 1.73
CA SER A 182 -20.75 1.08 3.00
C SER A 182 -19.43 0.73 3.69
N ILE A 183 -19.28 1.13 4.96
CA ILE A 183 -18.03 0.98 5.71
C ILE A 183 -18.28 0.15 6.96
N GLY A 184 -17.48 -0.90 7.13
CA GLY A 184 -17.38 -1.65 8.37
C GLY A 184 -16.06 -1.35 9.08
N VAL A 185 -16.12 -1.07 10.36
CA VAL A 185 -14.95 -0.67 11.16
C VAL A 185 -14.73 -1.66 12.29
N ARG A 186 -13.50 -2.14 12.45
CA ARG A 186 -13.05 -2.91 13.61
C ARG A 186 -11.91 -2.16 14.29
N LEU A 187 -12.09 -1.79 15.55
CA LEU A 187 -11.01 -1.28 16.38
C LEU A 187 -10.06 -2.41 16.77
N LEU A 188 -8.79 -2.12 16.73
CA LEU A 188 -7.71 -3.01 17.13
C LEU A 188 -7.11 -2.45 18.42
N GLY A 189 -7.16 -3.22 19.48
CA GLY A 189 -6.70 -2.81 20.80
C GLY A 189 -5.74 -3.83 21.41
N GLN A 190 -5.88 -4.04 22.74
CA GLN A 190 -5.02 -4.95 23.50
C GLN A 190 -5.49 -6.40 23.47
N GLU A 191 -6.58 -6.69 22.80
CA GLU A 191 -7.10 -8.05 22.68
C GLU A 191 -6.27 -8.91 21.71
N LEU A 192 -6.20 -10.21 21.98
CA LEU A 192 -5.55 -11.17 21.08
C LEU A 192 -6.44 -11.40 19.84
N LEU A 193 -6.20 -10.62 18.80
CA LEU A 193 -6.87 -10.72 17.52
C LEU A 193 -5.89 -11.23 16.46
N ASN A 194 -6.38 -12.02 15.53
CA ASN A 194 -5.66 -12.29 14.29
C ASN A 194 -6.29 -11.52 13.10
N THR A 195 -5.59 -11.47 11.98
CA THR A 195 -6.01 -10.74 10.79
C THR A 195 -7.34 -11.23 10.24
N GLU A 196 -7.60 -12.54 10.27
CA GLU A 196 -8.84 -13.13 9.76
C GLU A 196 -10.05 -12.68 10.58
N ILE A 197 -9.92 -12.67 11.91
CA ILE A 197 -10.97 -12.20 12.81
C ILE A 197 -11.22 -10.71 12.60
N ALA A 198 -10.15 -9.90 12.52
CA ALA A 198 -10.28 -8.46 12.32
C ALA A 198 -11.01 -8.11 11.02
N ILE A 199 -10.64 -8.76 9.90
CA ILE A 199 -11.30 -8.56 8.60
C ILE A 199 -12.74 -9.06 8.65
N ARG A 200 -13.00 -10.24 9.20
CA ARG A 200 -14.35 -10.81 9.33
C ARG A 200 -15.28 -9.91 10.14
N ASP A 201 -14.80 -9.36 11.25
CA ASP A 201 -15.61 -8.48 12.10
C ASP A 201 -15.92 -7.15 11.40
N ALA A 202 -14.95 -6.59 10.66
CA ALA A 202 -15.16 -5.43 9.79
C ALA A 202 -16.16 -5.75 8.66
N ASP A 203 -16.04 -6.92 8.01
CA ASP A 203 -16.97 -7.36 6.96
C ASP A 203 -18.40 -7.49 7.45
N ARG A 204 -18.61 -8.09 8.64
CA ARG A 204 -19.94 -8.17 9.27
C ARG A 204 -20.55 -6.79 9.48
N SER A 205 -19.77 -5.83 9.94
CA SER A 205 -20.23 -4.45 10.16
C SER A 205 -20.51 -3.74 8.83
N MET A 206 -19.70 -3.94 7.81
CA MET A 206 -19.91 -3.42 6.46
C MET A 206 -21.21 -3.98 5.85
N PHE A 207 -21.45 -5.28 6.00
CA PHE A 207 -22.70 -5.90 5.57
C PHE A 207 -23.92 -5.34 6.30
N GLN A 208 -23.80 -5.03 7.59
CA GLN A 208 -24.84 -4.35 8.36
C GLN A 208 -25.09 -2.94 7.81
N ALA A 209 -24.03 -2.17 7.50
CA ALA A 209 -24.14 -0.87 6.86
C ALA A 209 -24.93 -0.95 5.55
N LYS A 210 -24.62 -1.92 4.67
CA LYS A 210 -25.35 -2.18 3.42
C LYS A 210 -26.83 -2.50 3.66
N LYS A 211 -27.12 -3.40 4.60
CA LYS A 211 -28.51 -3.78 4.93
C LYS A 211 -29.35 -2.61 5.46
N SER A 212 -28.72 -1.68 6.14
CA SER A 212 -29.37 -0.49 6.72
C SER A 212 -29.55 0.66 5.71
N GLY A 213 -29.33 0.41 4.43
CA GLY A 213 -29.57 1.37 3.34
C GLY A 213 -28.32 1.86 2.62
N GLY A 214 -27.14 1.39 3.00
CA GLY A 214 -25.86 1.80 2.41
C GLY A 214 -25.43 3.23 2.77
N ASN A 215 -24.36 3.70 2.18
CA ASN A 215 -23.78 5.04 2.35
C ASN A 215 -23.62 5.45 3.82
N GLN A 216 -23.13 4.54 4.63
CA GLN A 216 -22.95 4.69 6.07
C GLN A 216 -21.84 3.80 6.60
N ALA A 217 -21.44 4.06 7.85
CA ALA A 217 -20.46 3.25 8.55
C ALA A 217 -21.06 2.60 9.79
N VAL A 218 -20.63 1.36 10.06
CA VAL A 218 -20.93 0.64 11.29
C VAL A 218 -19.61 0.22 11.94
N ILE A 219 -19.47 0.52 13.22
CA ILE A 219 -18.33 0.07 14.02
C ILE A 219 -18.73 -1.24 14.69
N PHE A 220 -17.86 -2.25 14.55
CA PHE A 220 -18.07 -3.54 15.19
C PHE A 220 -18.05 -3.36 16.72
N GLU A 221 -19.12 -3.74 17.35
CA GLU A 221 -19.24 -3.86 18.79
C GLU A 221 -19.19 -5.32 19.16
N GLN A 222 -18.19 -5.72 19.96
CA GLN A 222 -18.18 -7.05 20.51
C GLN A 222 -19.36 -7.16 21.47
N GLU A 223 -20.32 -8.05 21.18
CA GLU A 223 -21.34 -8.39 22.17
C GLU A 223 -20.60 -8.74 23.47
N LYS A 224 -20.65 -7.86 24.44
CA LYS A 224 -20.25 -8.20 25.81
C LYS A 224 -21.21 -9.29 26.19
N ASN A 225 -20.80 -10.55 26.04
CA ASN A 225 -21.54 -11.67 26.57
C ASN A 225 -21.88 -11.30 28.01
N ALA A 226 -23.17 -11.01 28.21
CA ALA A 226 -23.72 -11.06 29.54
C ALA A 226 -23.36 -12.46 30.04
N GLN A 227 -22.33 -12.56 30.88
CA GLN A 227 -22.10 -13.71 31.69
C GLN A 227 -23.34 -13.84 32.56
N LEU A 228 -24.32 -14.55 32.03
CA LEU A 228 -25.39 -15.10 32.83
C LEU A 228 -24.80 -16.31 33.55
N PHE A 229 -24.60 -16.12 34.83
CA PHE A 229 -24.34 -17.16 35.82
C PHE A 229 -25.44 -18.22 35.84
#